data_5f9158ac8faccd754cff81858076a1a2
#
_entry.id   5f9158ac8faccd754cff81858076a1a2
#
_cell.length_a   1.000
_cell.length_b   1.000
_cell.length_c   1.000
_cell.angle_alpha   90.00
_cell.angle_beta   90.00
_cell.angle_gamma   90.00
#
_symmetry.space_group_name_H-M   'P 1'
#
loop_
_entity.id
_entity.type
_entity.pdbx_description
1 polymer ?
#
loop_
_entity_poly.entity_id
_entity_poly.type
_entity_poly.pdbx_seq_one_letter_code
_entity_poly.pdbx_strand_id
1 'polypeptide(L)'
;MVSRPKLRLSRYLVPVIIVLAIIFSIRQCGNQEKPSGHPRDYAAIAKEGILRVATEYNSISFYVDGDTVSGFHYELIQAFAYDKGLKTEITPLMSFEERLEGLSEGRYDVIACGILATSELKDSLLLTSPITLNKQVLVQRKENGENDSLYIRNQLDLAGRT
;
A
#
# COMPACT_ATOMS: atom_id res chain seq x y z
N MET A 1 -23.24 67.23 25.03
CA MET A 1 -22.00 66.79 24.35
C MET A 1 -21.76 65.34 24.76
N VAL A 2 -22.28 64.36 23.98
CA VAL A 2 -22.24 62.93 24.35
C VAL A 2 -21.00 62.29 23.72
N SER A 3 -20.03 61.92 24.54
CA SER A 3 -18.79 61.22 24.16
C SER A 3 -19.16 59.78 23.81
N ARG A 4 -19.01 59.38 22.54
CA ARG A 4 -19.19 57.98 22.10
C ARG A 4 -17.95 57.19 22.50
N PRO A 5 -18.04 56.04 23.16
CA PRO A 5 -16.93 55.18 23.48
C PRO A 5 -16.33 54.61 22.18
N LYS A 6 -15.06 54.92 21.89
CA LYS A 6 -14.29 54.24 20.84
C LYS A 6 -14.01 52.83 21.32
N LEU A 7 -14.90 51.87 20.97
CA LEU A 7 -14.62 50.46 21.16
C LEU A 7 -13.28 50.16 20.43
N ARG A 8 -12.31 49.68 21.19
CA ARG A 8 -11.03 49.19 20.66
C ARG A 8 -11.29 47.84 19.95
N LEU A 9 -11.95 47.88 18.81
CA LEU A 9 -12.36 46.73 17.98
C LEU A 9 -11.13 45.92 17.58
N SER A 10 -9.96 46.53 17.44
CA SER A 10 -8.67 45.91 17.08
C SER A 10 -8.20 44.84 18.12
N ARG A 11 -8.58 45.00 19.40
CA ARG A 11 -8.12 44.10 20.46
C ARG A 11 -8.80 42.74 20.45
N TYR A 12 -9.99 42.67 19.83
CA TYR A 12 -10.79 41.41 19.70
C TYR A 12 -10.68 40.81 18.30
N LEU A 13 -10.25 41.60 17.31
CA LEU A 13 -10.16 41.14 15.92
C LEU A 13 -9.03 40.13 15.72
N VAL A 14 -7.90 40.33 16.39
CA VAL A 14 -6.75 39.40 16.32
C VAL A 14 -7.06 38.01 16.88
N PRO A 15 -7.63 37.86 18.10
CA PRO A 15 -7.96 36.53 18.60
C PRO A 15 -9.07 35.84 17.80
N VAL A 16 -10.02 36.58 17.23
CA VAL A 16 -11.05 36.01 16.36
C VAL A 16 -10.47 35.47 15.06
N ILE A 17 -9.52 36.16 14.45
CA ILE A 17 -8.82 35.69 13.25
C ILE A 17 -7.99 34.42 13.54
N ILE A 18 -7.32 34.37 14.70
CA ILE A 18 -6.56 33.18 15.12
C ILE A 18 -7.48 31.97 15.32
N VAL A 19 -8.62 32.16 15.97
CA VAL A 19 -9.62 31.09 16.17
C VAL A 19 -10.20 30.61 14.84
N LEU A 20 -10.50 31.54 13.92
CA LEU A 20 -10.95 31.17 12.56
C LEU A 20 -9.89 30.43 11.77
N ALA A 21 -8.61 30.82 11.87
CA ALA A 21 -7.50 30.12 11.23
C ALA A 21 -7.29 28.72 11.80
N ILE A 22 -7.43 28.55 13.11
CA ILE A 22 -7.37 27.23 13.78
C ILE A 22 -8.54 26.35 13.34
N ILE A 23 -9.76 26.88 13.32
CA ILE A 23 -10.96 26.13 12.86
C ILE A 23 -10.81 25.75 11.38
N PHE A 24 -10.28 26.63 10.55
CA PHE A 24 -10.01 26.36 9.14
C PHE A 24 -8.94 25.27 8.95
N SER A 25 -7.85 25.31 9.74
CA SER A 25 -6.81 24.28 9.74
C SER A 25 -7.34 22.92 10.20
N ILE A 26 -8.19 22.88 11.23
CA ILE A 26 -8.81 21.65 11.73
C ILE A 26 -9.77 21.07 10.67
N ARG A 27 -10.52 21.92 9.94
CA ARG A 27 -11.38 21.45 8.86
C ARG A 27 -10.61 20.91 7.66
N GLN A 28 -9.45 21.45 7.36
CA GLN A 28 -8.58 20.91 6.29
C GLN A 28 -7.92 19.58 6.67
N CYS A 29 -7.61 19.37 7.96
CA CYS A 29 -7.06 18.10 8.46
C CYS A 29 -8.12 17.01 8.67
N GLY A 30 -9.42 17.34 8.67
CA GLY A 30 -10.52 16.42 8.99
C GLY A 30 -11.17 15.72 7.79
N ASN A 31 -10.79 16.04 6.56
CA ASN A 31 -11.33 15.39 5.36
C ASN A 31 -10.41 14.28 4.84
N GLN A 32 -9.92 13.41 5.72
CA GLN A 32 -9.71 12.04 5.28
C GLN A 32 -11.09 11.40 5.21
N GLU A 33 -11.72 11.45 4.04
CA GLU A 33 -12.86 10.59 3.74
C GLU A 33 -12.39 9.16 4.07
N LYS A 34 -13.10 8.53 5.04
CA LYS A 34 -12.93 7.08 5.24
C LYS A 34 -13.09 6.46 3.86
N PRO A 35 -12.17 5.59 3.42
CA PRO A 35 -12.29 4.96 2.12
C PRO A 35 -13.70 4.41 2.00
N SER A 36 -14.40 4.83 0.96
CA SER A 36 -15.74 4.33 0.62
C SER A 36 -15.59 2.82 0.53
N GLY A 37 -16.36 2.04 1.29
CA GLY A 37 -16.26 0.58 1.37
C GLY A 37 -16.60 -0.14 0.06
N HIS A 38 -16.24 0.44 -1.08
CA HIS A 38 -16.39 -0.10 -2.42
C HIS A 38 -15.09 0.12 -3.21
N PRO A 39 -14.62 -0.91 -3.93
CA PRO A 39 -13.49 -0.80 -4.85
C PRO A 39 -13.73 0.32 -5.86
N ARG A 40 -12.69 1.12 -6.11
CA ARG A 40 -12.75 2.24 -7.06
C ARG A 40 -12.32 1.77 -8.45
N ASP A 41 -12.95 2.31 -9.47
CA ASP A 41 -12.50 2.14 -10.84
C ASP A 41 -11.39 3.14 -11.20
N TYR A 42 -10.75 2.92 -12.34
CA TYR A 42 -9.66 3.80 -12.81
C TYR A 42 -10.13 5.24 -13.03
N ALA A 43 -11.38 5.45 -13.43
CA ALA A 43 -11.91 6.80 -13.67
C ALA A 43 -12.02 7.59 -12.36
N ALA A 44 -12.43 6.94 -11.26
CA ALA A 44 -12.47 7.54 -9.93
C ALA A 44 -11.06 7.82 -9.40
N ILE A 45 -10.11 6.88 -9.56
CA ILE A 45 -8.70 7.05 -9.19
C ILE A 45 -8.07 8.23 -9.95
N ALA A 46 -8.25 8.28 -11.26
CA ALA A 46 -7.71 9.35 -12.12
C ALA A 46 -8.31 10.72 -11.77
N LYS A 47 -9.59 10.78 -11.41
CA LYS A 47 -10.26 12.01 -10.99
C LYS A 47 -9.73 12.54 -9.66
N GLU A 48 -9.47 11.65 -8.70
CA GLU A 48 -8.90 12.01 -7.40
C GLU A 48 -7.40 12.33 -7.52
N GLY A 49 -6.72 11.68 -8.47
CA GLY A 49 -5.29 11.83 -8.70
C GLY A 49 -4.42 11.08 -7.70
N ILE A 50 -5.00 10.16 -6.92
CA ILE A 50 -4.31 9.39 -5.86
C ILE A 50 -4.54 7.90 -6.07
N LEU A 51 -3.45 7.14 -6.14
CA LEU A 51 -3.42 5.68 -6.18
C LEU A 51 -3.05 5.16 -4.79
N ARG A 52 -3.97 4.42 -4.15
CA ARG A 52 -3.78 3.81 -2.83
C ARG A 52 -3.25 2.39 -3.00
N VAL A 53 -2.08 2.14 -2.44
CA VAL A 53 -1.32 0.91 -2.67
C VAL A 53 -1.03 0.21 -1.36
N ALA A 54 -1.39 -1.06 -1.26
CA ALA A 54 -0.86 -1.93 -0.21
C ALA A 54 0.37 -2.68 -0.72
N THR A 55 1.42 -2.74 0.07
CA THR A 55 2.65 -3.47 -0.27
C THR A 55 3.12 -4.31 0.91
N GLU A 56 4.06 -5.19 0.66
CA GLU A 56 4.69 -6.01 1.69
C GLU A 56 5.94 -5.33 2.21
N TYR A 57 6.12 -5.29 3.54
CA TYR A 57 7.34 -4.79 4.15
C TYR A 57 8.40 -5.89 4.17
N ASN A 58 9.34 -5.84 3.26
CA ASN A 58 10.50 -6.75 3.18
C ASN A 58 11.61 -6.12 2.33
N SER A 59 12.79 -6.74 2.33
CA SER A 59 13.99 -6.25 1.62
C SER A 59 13.87 -6.18 0.09
N ILE A 60 12.79 -6.70 -0.50
CA ILE A 60 12.55 -6.69 -1.95
C ILE A 60 11.44 -5.71 -2.29
N SER A 61 10.32 -5.77 -1.58
CA SER A 61 9.10 -5.05 -1.95
C SER A 61 9.12 -3.59 -1.52
N PHE A 62 9.38 -3.37 -0.25
CA PHE A 62 9.38 -2.05 0.38
C PHE A 62 10.17 -2.11 1.68
N TYR A 63 11.16 -1.26 1.82
CA TYR A 63 11.93 -1.11 3.05
C TYR A 63 12.41 0.33 3.23
N VAL A 64 12.79 0.67 4.46
CA VAL A 64 13.32 1.98 4.82
C VAL A 64 14.79 1.79 5.20
N ASP A 65 15.67 2.56 4.56
CA ASP A 65 17.09 2.62 4.86
C ASP A 65 17.46 4.08 5.21
N GLY A 66 17.65 4.33 6.50
CA GLY A 66 17.79 5.71 7.00
C GLY A 66 16.56 6.55 6.70
N ASP A 67 16.72 7.63 5.95
CA ASP A 67 15.65 8.53 5.53
C ASP A 67 15.09 8.19 4.14
N THR A 68 15.55 7.09 3.54
CA THR A 68 15.19 6.73 2.16
C THR A 68 14.27 5.51 2.15
N VAL A 69 13.19 5.61 1.39
CA VAL A 69 12.31 4.48 1.09
C VAL A 69 12.76 3.87 -0.23
N SER A 70 12.90 2.54 -0.26
CA SER A 70 13.36 1.78 -1.43
C SER A 70 12.61 0.44 -1.52
N GLY A 71 12.74 -0.22 -2.66
CA GLY A 71 12.20 -1.54 -2.92
C GLY A 71 11.69 -1.68 -4.35
N PHE A 72 11.81 -2.89 -4.92
CA PHE A 72 11.42 -3.15 -6.29
C PHE A 72 9.95 -2.81 -6.58
N HIS A 73 9.04 -3.27 -5.72
CA HIS A 73 7.61 -3.00 -5.92
C HIS A 73 7.26 -1.54 -5.62
N TYR A 74 7.95 -0.91 -4.67
CA TYR A 74 7.82 0.51 -4.40
C TYR A 74 8.19 1.35 -5.63
N GLU A 75 9.38 1.12 -6.19
CA GLU A 75 9.87 1.86 -7.35
C GLU A 75 9.01 1.62 -8.60
N LEU A 76 8.58 0.37 -8.81
CA LEU A 76 7.72 0.01 -9.92
C LEU A 76 6.37 0.76 -9.88
N ILE A 77 5.73 0.80 -8.70
CA ILE A 77 4.44 1.48 -8.55
C ILE A 77 4.57 2.99 -8.63
N GLN A 78 5.70 3.55 -8.17
CA GLN A 78 6.01 4.97 -8.32
C GLN A 78 6.18 5.34 -9.80
N ALA A 79 6.90 4.53 -10.57
CA ALA A 79 7.08 4.73 -12.00
C ALA A 79 5.74 4.65 -12.75
N PHE A 80 4.90 3.67 -12.41
CA PHE A 80 3.55 3.54 -12.98
C PHE A 80 2.68 4.76 -12.67
N ALA A 81 2.63 5.18 -11.41
CA ALA A 81 1.83 6.33 -10.99
C ALA A 81 2.31 7.62 -11.67
N TYR A 82 3.62 7.80 -11.80
CA TYR A 82 4.22 8.93 -12.51
C TYR A 82 3.79 8.96 -14.00
N ASP A 83 3.84 7.81 -14.69
CA ASP A 83 3.36 7.69 -16.09
C ASP A 83 1.88 8.06 -16.24
N LYS A 84 1.06 7.77 -15.24
CA LYS A 84 -0.38 8.08 -15.22
C LYS A 84 -0.72 9.45 -14.64
N GLY A 85 0.26 10.23 -14.18
CA GLY A 85 0.05 11.52 -13.54
C GLY A 85 -0.64 11.41 -12.18
N LEU A 86 -0.45 10.29 -11.47
CA LEU A 86 -1.04 10.01 -10.16
C LEU A 86 0.01 10.22 -9.05
N LYS A 87 -0.48 10.57 -7.87
CA LYS A 87 0.28 10.47 -6.62
C LYS A 87 0.05 9.09 -5.99
N THR A 88 1.02 8.58 -5.24
CA THR A 88 0.88 7.30 -4.54
C THR A 88 0.71 7.51 -3.04
N GLU A 89 -0.21 6.77 -2.44
CA GLU A 89 -0.30 6.55 -1.00
C GLU A 89 0.02 5.08 -0.74
N ILE A 90 1.21 4.79 -0.20
CA ILE A 90 1.70 3.42 -0.04
C ILE A 90 1.65 3.03 1.43
N THR A 91 0.95 1.94 1.72
CA THR A 91 0.81 1.36 3.07
C THR A 91 1.50 -0.01 3.10
N PRO A 92 2.62 -0.14 3.82
CA PRO A 92 3.25 -1.43 4.03
C PRO A 92 2.49 -2.25 5.06
N LEU A 93 2.13 -3.49 4.72
CA LEU A 93 1.40 -4.44 5.56
C LEU A 93 2.09 -5.80 5.53
N MET A 94 2.24 -6.43 6.70
CA MET A 94 2.89 -7.74 6.82
C MET A 94 1.99 -8.89 6.36
N SER A 95 0.70 -8.85 6.70
CA SER A 95 -0.26 -9.90 6.35
C SER A 95 -0.79 -9.77 4.92
N PHE A 96 -0.79 -10.88 4.19
CA PHE A 96 -1.38 -10.96 2.86
C PHE A 96 -2.91 -10.85 2.93
N GLU A 97 -3.50 -11.47 3.94
CA GLU A 97 -4.94 -11.44 4.20
C GLU A 97 -5.42 -10.01 4.44
N GLU A 98 -4.68 -9.23 5.23
CA GLU A 98 -5.01 -7.83 5.51
C GLU A 98 -4.95 -6.96 4.24
N ARG A 99 -4.00 -7.25 3.34
CA ARG A 99 -3.92 -6.59 2.03
C ARG A 99 -5.12 -6.94 1.15
N LEU A 100 -5.55 -8.21 1.12
CA LEU A 100 -6.72 -8.67 0.36
C LEU A 100 -8.01 -8.08 0.90
N GLU A 101 -8.18 -8.08 2.21
CA GLU A 101 -9.34 -7.46 2.86
C GLU A 101 -9.42 -5.99 2.51
N GLY A 102 -8.31 -5.25 2.65
CA GLY A 102 -8.26 -3.84 2.32
C GLY A 102 -8.53 -3.54 0.84
N LEU A 103 -8.13 -4.43 -0.08
CA LEU A 103 -8.48 -4.32 -1.50
C LEU A 103 -9.98 -4.54 -1.72
N SER A 104 -10.57 -5.57 -1.10
CA SER A 104 -12.00 -5.89 -1.22
C SER A 104 -12.90 -4.82 -0.63
N GLU A 105 -12.46 -4.16 0.43
CA GLU A 105 -13.16 -3.04 1.07
C GLU A 105 -12.93 -1.67 0.39
N GLY A 106 -12.08 -1.62 -0.64
CA GLY A 106 -11.75 -0.37 -1.32
C GLY A 106 -10.86 0.58 -0.51
N ARG A 107 -10.17 0.07 0.52
CA ARG A 107 -9.12 0.82 1.24
C ARG A 107 -7.90 1.04 0.35
N TYR A 108 -7.59 0.05 -0.48
CA TYR A 108 -6.53 0.08 -1.47
C TYR A 108 -7.09 -0.18 -2.87
N ASP A 109 -6.42 0.35 -3.87
CA ASP A 109 -6.75 0.15 -5.29
C ASP A 109 -5.91 -0.97 -5.90
N VAL A 110 -4.69 -1.15 -5.38
CA VAL A 110 -3.68 -2.08 -5.90
C VAL A 110 -2.90 -2.70 -4.75
N ILE A 111 -2.56 -3.98 -4.91
CA ILE A 111 -1.57 -4.66 -4.07
C ILE A 111 -0.29 -4.81 -4.90
N ALA A 112 0.79 -4.21 -4.45
CA ALA A 112 2.12 -4.27 -5.07
C ALA A 112 3.03 -5.21 -4.28
N CYS A 113 3.00 -6.50 -4.61
CA CYS A 113 3.87 -7.52 -4.01
C CYS A 113 4.09 -8.68 -4.98
N GLY A 114 5.07 -9.54 -4.66
CA GLY A 114 5.32 -10.76 -5.41
C GLY A 114 4.27 -11.83 -5.11
N ILE A 115 3.33 -12.04 -6.02
CA ILE A 115 2.29 -13.06 -5.90
C ILE A 115 2.50 -14.12 -6.97
N LEU A 116 2.42 -15.40 -6.57
CA LEU A 116 2.37 -16.51 -7.51
C LEU A 116 0.98 -16.51 -8.17
N ALA A 117 0.91 -16.39 -9.50
CA ALA A 117 -0.34 -16.38 -10.25
C ALA A 117 -0.96 -17.79 -10.33
N THR A 118 -1.68 -18.19 -9.27
CA THR A 118 -2.46 -19.43 -9.23
C THR A 118 -3.82 -19.26 -9.89
N SER A 119 -4.49 -20.39 -10.28
CA SER A 119 -5.86 -20.36 -10.80
C SER A 119 -6.85 -19.75 -9.80
N GLU A 120 -6.74 -20.11 -8.52
CA GLU A 120 -7.62 -19.61 -7.46
C GLU A 120 -7.54 -18.06 -7.30
N LEU A 121 -6.33 -17.50 -7.37
CA LEU A 121 -6.16 -16.05 -7.30
C LEU A 121 -6.68 -15.36 -8.56
N LYS A 122 -6.55 -15.97 -9.73
CA LYS A 122 -7.09 -15.42 -10.99
C LYS A 122 -8.61 -15.38 -11.03
N ASP A 123 -9.29 -16.29 -10.33
CA ASP A 123 -10.74 -16.31 -10.23
C ASP A 123 -11.28 -15.20 -9.32
N SER A 124 -10.47 -14.75 -8.36
CA SER A 124 -10.86 -13.76 -7.34
C SER A 124 -10.29 -12.37 -7.58
N LEU A 125 -9.15 -12.26 -8.26
CA LEU A 125 -8.39 -11.02 -8.43
C LEU A 125 -8.04 -10.77 -9.90
N LEU A 126 -8.03 -9.51 -10.28
CA LEU A 126 -7.42 -9.08 -11.53
C LEU A 126 -5.90 -8.99 -11.36
N LEU A 127 -5.18 -9.92 -11.96
CA LEU A 127 -3.72 -9.93 -11.95
C LEU A 127 -3.16 -9.22 -13.19
N THR A 128 -2.07 -8.50 -13.00
CA THR A 128 -1.30 -7.93 -14.13
C THR A 128 -0.60 -9.03 -14.93
N SER A 129 -0.06 -8.68 -16.08
CA SER A 129 0.90 -9.55 -16.77
C SER A 129 2.08 -9.85 -15.85
N PRO A 130 2.70 -11.06 -15.94
CA PRO A 130 3.85 -11.41 -15.12
C PRO A 130 4.96 -10.39 -15.25
N ILE A 131 5.40 -9.83 -14.13
CA ILE A 131 6.49 -8.84 -14.06
C ILE A 131 7.84 -9.54 -13.98
N THR A 132 7.87 -10.68 -13.26
CA THR A 132 9.07 -11.50 -13.09
C THR A 132 8.75 -12.97 -13.29
N LEU A 133 9.74 -13.72 -13.79
CA LEU A 133 9.68 -15.17 -13.87
C LEU A 133 10.66 -15.74 -12.85
N ASN A 134 10.15 -16.50 -11.91
CA ASN A 134 10.93 -17.17 -10.89
C ASN A 134 10.94 -18.68 -11.11
N LYS A 135 12.04 -19.32 -10.71
CA LYS A 135 12.12 -20.77 -10.61
C LYS A 135 12.01 -21.18 -9.16
N GLN A 136 11.16 -22.14 -8.88
CA GLN A 136 11.14 -22.79 -7.57
C GLN A 136 12.32 -23.74 -7.47
N VAL A 137 13.02 -23.72 -6.36
CA VAL A 137 14.12 -24.62 -6.05
C VAL A 137 13.82 -25.34 -4.74
N LEU A 138 14.15 -26.62 -4.70
CA LEU A 138 14.11 -27.40 -3.47
C LEU A 138 15.37 -27.14 -2.67
N VAL A 139 15.22 -26.66 -1.44
CA VAL A 139 16.29 -26.56 -0.47
C VAL A 139 16.12 -27.65 0.57
N GLN A 140 17.11 -28.52 0.67
CA GLN A 140 17.13 -29.60 1.65
C GLN A 140 18.49 -29.68 2.35
N ARG A 141 18.54 -30.37 3.49
CA ARG A 141 19.80 -30.65 4.15
C ARG A 141 20.74 -31.43 3.23
N LYS A 142 22.05 -31.34 3.45
CA LYS A 142 23.02 -32.13 2.74
C LYS A 142 22.83 -33.63 3.04
N GLU A 143 22.98 -34.48 2.02
CA GLU A 143 22.89 -35.91 2.14
C GLU A 143 23.85 -36.43 3.22
N ASN A 144 23.38 -37.34 4.07
CA ASN A 144 24.16 -37.94 5.17
C ASN A 144 24.41 -39.43 4.90
N GLY A 145 25.24 -39.71 3.90
CA GLY A 145 25.57 -41.06 3.47
C GLY A 145 24.78 -41.57 2.24
N GLU A 146 25.23 -42.64 1.62
CA GLU A 146 24.71 -43.15 0.34
C GLU A 146 23.27 -43.65 0.39
N ASN A 147 22.74 -43.99 1.57
CA ASN A 147 21.40 -44.55 1.76
C ASN A 147 20.44 -43.66 2.56
N ASP A 148 20.62 -42.34 2.48
CA ASP A 148 19.71 -41.42 3.15
C ASP A 148 18.33 -41.43 2.49
N SER A 149 17.40 -42.18 3.08
CA SER A 149 16.03 -42.34 2.58
C SER A 149 15.18 -41.04 2.65
N LEU A 150 15.63 -40.07 3.41
CA LEU A 150 14.96 -38.76 3.53
C LEU A 150 15.45 -37.75 2.50
N TYR A 151 16.57 -38.05 1.85
CA TYR A 151 17.14 -37.18 0.84
C TYR A 151 16.42 -37.33 -0.50
N ILE A 152 16.00 -36.21 -1.09
CA ILE A 152 15.26 -36.13 -2.34
C ILE A 152 16.27 -35.95 -3.49
N ARG A 153 16.34 -36.91 -4.39
CA ARG A 153 17.30 -36.93 -5.53
C ARG A 153 16.62 -36.46 -6.82
N ASN A 154 15.30 -36.67 -6.93
CA ASN A 154 14.54 -36.29 -8.12
C ASN A 154 13.10 -35.86 -7.74
N GLN A 155 12.37 -35.32 -8.71
CA GLN A 155 11.00 -34.85 -8.48
C GLN A 155 10.00 -35.94 -8.04
N LEU A 156 10.23 -37.20 -8.45
CA LEU A 156 9.35 -38.31 -8.11
C LEU A 156 9.44 -38.66 -6.61
N ASP A 157 10.58 -38.38 -5.98
CA ASP A 157 10.76 -38.60 -4.54
C ASP A 157 9.93 -37.65 -3.68
N LEU A 158 9.34 -36.58 -4.29
CA LEU A 158 8.41 -35.67 -3.63
C LEU A 158 6.99 -36.25 -3.51
N ALA A 159 6.63 -37.25 -4.32
CA ALA A 159 5.31 -37.83 -4.30
C ALA A 159 5.00 -38.46 -2.94
N GLY A 160 3.91 -38.02 -2.29
CA GLY A 160 3.47 -38.53 -0.99
C GLY A 160 4.25 -37.99 0.21
N ARG A 161 5.09 -36.98 0.04
CA ARG A 161 5.71 -36.24 1.14
C ARG A 161 4.96 -34.93 1.39
N THR A 162 4.43 -34.77 2.58
CA THR A 162 3.77 -33.56 3.11
C THR A 162 4.67 -32.87 4.11
#